data_a2a321e16021adee4a89c486dcd3b44c
#
_entry.id   a2a321e16021adee4a89c486dcd3b44c
#
_cell.length_a   1.000
_cell.length_b   1.000
_cell.length_c   1.000
_cell.angle_alpha   90.00
_cell.angle_beta   90.00
_cell.angle_gamma   90.00
#
_symmetry.space_group_name_H-M   'P 1'
#
loop_
_entity.id
_entity.type
_entity.pdbx_description
1 polymer ?
#
loop_
_entity_poly.entity_id
_entity_poly.type
_entity_poly.pdbx_seq_one_letter_code
_entity_poly.pdbx_strand_id
1 'polypeptide(L)'
;MTMSMIPIGAIALLSAAATAHAQAPADIVPTVFAPGLISGPAHDSAPAFLPSGDTVYFGRSSAQQSTILVSRRDDANHWLPPRIAGFSGTWNDMEPAMSPDGRFLVFISNRPERDGDAAVEGFFNGSRQHGGRLWRVERRGDGWSEPTLLPATVNTGTSIYAPSVAADGSLYFMTTDPHTGKFRLFRAQSRDGGYLPAQPLPFSDGTSTDVDPAVAPDESFLVFGSGRLPGRGIDLFVVFREGAGWGQPVHLGNDVNTTKSDAEPRLSPDGRTLYLSSERMVPVHFPRTPAQAAADVARMQAWDNGNYNVWHVPLAPLIARARQAH
;
A
#
# COMPACT_ATOMS: atom_id res chain seq x y z
N MET A 1 54.54 -32.08 -66.81
CA MET A 1 54.32 -31.01 -65.83
C MET A 1 52.84 -30.76 -65.75
N THR A 2 52.17 -31.42 -64.85
CA THR A 2 50.69 -31.37 -64.70
C THR A 2 50.44 -30.79 -63.31
N MET A 3 49.92 -29.56 -63.26
CA MET A 3 49.48 -28.88 -62.04
C MET A 3 48.09 -29.37 -61.66
N SER A 4 48.00 -29.95 -60.47
CA SER A 4 46.76 -30.38 -59.84
C SER A 4 46.12 -29.18 -59.05
N MET A 5 44.89 -28.83 -59.43
CA MET A 5 44.09 -27.80 -58.68
C MET A 5 43.30 -28.48 -57.57
N ILE A 6 43.46 -27.95 -56.36
CA ILE A 6 42.69 -28.36 -55.16
C ILE A 6 41.45 -27.46 -55.09
N PRO A 7 40.23 -28.02 -54.89
CA PRO A 7 39.02 -27.20 -54.73
C PRO A 7 38.89 -26.68 -53.28
N ILE A 8 38.63 -25.39 -53.13
CA ILE A 8 38.29 -24.72 -51.84
C ILE A 8 36.85 -25.05 -51.49
N GLY A 9 36.66 -25.81 -50.44
CA GLY A 9 35.33 -26.10 -49.87
C GLY A 9 34.80 -24.87 -49.08
N ALA A 10 33.62 -24.42 -49.47
CA ALA A 10 32.88 -23.39 -48.76
C ALA A 10 32.24 -23.96 -47.45
N ILE A 11 32.66 -23.44 -46.29
CA ILE A 11 32.04 -23.75 -45.00
C ILE A 11 30.81 -22.84 -44.84
N ALA A 12 29.61 -23.40 -44.90
CA ALA A 12 28.37 -22.71 -44.58
C ALA A 12 28.21 -22.65 -43.04
N LEU A 13 28.30 -21.45 -42.46
CA LEU A 13 27.94 -21.21 -41.06
C LEU A 13 26.40 -21.19 -40.94
N LEU A 14 25.84 -22.23 -40.35
CA LEU A 14 24.45 -22.19 -39.88
C LEU A 14 24.39 -21.41 -38.55
N SER A 15 23.85 -20.18 -38.61
CA SER A 15 23.46 -19.44 -37.41
C SER A 15 22.15 -20.01 -36.87
N ALA A 16 22.19 -20.74 -35.75
CA ALA A 16 21.02 -21.14 -35.01
C ALA A 16 20.45 -19.91 -34.29
N ALA A 17 19.36 -19.36 -34.79
CA ALA A 17 18.58 -18.35 -34.04
C ALA A 17 17.90 -19.04 -32.85
N ALA A 18 18.40 -18.80 -31.65
CA ALA A 18 17.73 -19.21 -30.44
C ALA A 18 16.44 -18.37 -30.28
N THR A 19 15.30 -18.97 -30.57
CA THR A 19 13.99 -18.40 -30.20
C THR A 19 13.88 -18.39 -28.68
N ALA A 20 14.07 -17.23 -28.08
CA ALA A 20 13.73 -17.02 -26.67
C ALA A 20 12.21 -17.22 -26.55
N HIS A 21 11.80 -18.35 -26.00
CA HIS A 21 10.42 -18.55 -25.58
C HIS A 21 10.18 -17.54 -24.43
N ALA A 22 9.35 -16.55 -24.67
CA ALA A 22 8.82 -15.69 -23.60
C ALA A 22 8.08 -16.62 -22.63
N GLN A 23 8.64 -16.82 -21.45
CA GLN A 23 8.01 -17.56 -20.39
C GLN A 23 6.68 -16.87 -20.05
N ALA A 24 5.58 -17.62 -20.07
CA ALA A 24 4.28 -17.08 -19.65
C ALA A 24 4.43 -16.40 -18.28
N PRO A 25 3.86 -15.21 -18.08
CA PRO A 25 3.96 -14.54 -16.79
C PRO A 25 3.45 -15.49 -15.70
N ALA A 26 4.25 -15.68 -14.66
CA ALA A 26 3.86 -16.48 -13.51
C ALA A 26 2.53 -15.94 -12.95
N ASP A 27 1.61 -16.84 -12.60
CA ASP A 27 0.34 -16.48 -11.99
C ASP A 27 0.59 -15.60 -10.75
N ILE A 28 -0.04 -14.44 -10.73
CA ILE A 28 0.05 -13.51 -9.60
C ILE A 28 -0.99 -13.95 -8.59
N VAL A 29 -0.56 -14.64 -7.53
CA VAL A 29 -1.44 -15.14 -6.48
C VAL A 29 -1.15 -14.40 -5.18
N PRO A 30 -2.07 -13.54 -4.70
CA PRO A 30 -1.92 -12.90 -3.41
C PRO A 30 -1.87 -13.92 -2.28
N THR A 31 -0.96 -13.71 -1.33
CA THR A 31 -0.82 -14.53 -0.12
C THR A 31 -1.00 -13.65 1.12
N VAL A 32 -1.62 -14.20 2.17
CA VAL A 32 -1.81 -13.48 3.44
C VAL A 32 -0.47 -13.28 4.13
N PHE A 33 -0.25 -12.07 4.65
CA PHE A 33 1.00 -11.70 5.31
C PHE A 33 0.95 -12.01 6.80
N ALA A 34 1.85 -12.86 7.29
CA ALA A 34 2.02 -13.26 8.69
C ALA A 34 0.68 -13.58 9.40
N PRO A 35 -0.07 -14.61 8.92
CA PRO A 35 -1.39 -14.97 9.43
C PRO A 35 -1.36 -15.33 10.92
N GLY A 36 -2.34 -14.82 11.68
CA GLY A 36 -2.44 -15.00 13.12
C GLY A 36 -1.57 -14.06 13.95
N LEU A 37 -0.67 -13.29 13.31
CA LEU A 37 0.19 -12.30 13.97
C LEU A 37 -0.11 -10.88 13.49
N ILE A 38 0.26 -10.56 12.24
CA ILE A 38 0.02 -9.26 11.62
C ILE A 38 -1.37 -9.25 11.01
N SER A 39 -1.71 -10.26 10.21
CA SER A 39 -3.10 -10.49 9.80
C SER A 39 -3.80 -11.29 10.88
N GLY A 40 -4.66 -10.65 11.66
CA GLY A 40 -5.33 -11.20 12.84
C GLY A 40 -6.87 -11.24 12.71
N PRO A 41 -7.59 -11.38 13.82
CA PRO A 41 -9.06 -11.46 13.79
C PRO A 41 -9.75 -10.09 13.67
N ALA A 42 -9.03 -8.97 13.80
CA ALA A 42 -9.56 -7.62 13.61
C ALA A 42 -9.33 -7.14 12.17
N HIS A 43 -9.61 -5.87 11.87
CA HIS A 43 -9.14 -5.24 10.64
C HIS A 43 -7.67 -4.87 10.79
N ASP A 44 -6.80 -5.54 10.05
CA ASP A 44 -5.36 -5.28 10.02
C ASP A 44 -4.95 -4.73 8.66
N SER A 45 -4.28 -3.57 8.65
CA SER A 45 -4.11 -2.80 7.43
C SER A 45 -2.86 -1.92 7.39
N ALA A 46 -2.57 -1.37 6.20
CA ALA A 46 -1.58 -0.34 5.95
C ALA A 46 -0.18 -0.62 6.55
N PRO A 47 0.51 -1.72 6.18
CA PRO A 47 1.81 -2.05 6.74
C PRO A 47 2.90 -1.06 6.27
N ALA A 48 3.65 -0.51 7.22
CA ALA A 48 4.76 0.42 7.01
C ALA A 48 6.05 -0.16 7.59
N PHE A 49 7.01 -0.50 6.73
CA PHE A 49 8.25 -1.17 7.12
C PHE A 49 9.38 -0.17 7.37
N LEU A 50 10.24 -0.46 8.35
CA LEU A 50 11.57 0.14 8.35
C LEU A 50 12.35 -0.28 7.10
N PRO A 51 13.32 0.53 6.63
CA PRO A 51 14.11 0.21 5.43
C PRO A 51 14.84 -1.15 5.49
N SER A 52 15.17 -1.63 6.70
CA SER A 52 15.74 -2.96 6.94
C SER A 52 14.78 -4.12 6.61
N GLY A 53 13.46 -3.86 6.60
CA GLY A 53 12.42 -4.87 6.39
C GLY A 53 12.16 -5.80 7.59
N ASP A 54 12.86 -5.60 8.70
CA ASP A 54 12.77 -6.43 9.92
C ASP A 54 11.73 -5.93 10.93
N THR A 55 11.21 -4.74 10.73
CA THR A 55 10.22 -4.10 11.60
C THR A 55 9.07 -3.55 10.76
N VAL A 56 7.84 -3.84 11.17
CA VAL A 56 6.63 -3.36 10.51
C VAL A 56 5.68 -2.70 11.51
N TYR A 57 5.20 -1.53 11.16
CA TYR A 57 4.09 -0.82 11.81
C TYR A 57 2.84 -1.06 10.98
N PHE A 58 1.69 -1.26 11.60
CA PHE A 58 0.42 -1.49 10.90
C PHE A 58 -0.76 -1.07 11.76
N GLY A 59 -1.88 -0.72 11.12
CA GLY A 59 -3.12 -0.41 11.81
C GLY A 59 -3.86 -1.68 12.21
N ARG A 60 -4.36 -1.72 13.46
CA ARG A 60 -5.37 -2.69 13.90
C ARG A 60 -6.60 -1.96 14.38
N SER A 61 -7.75 -2.26 13.77
CA SER A 61 -8.96 -1.47 13.98
C SER A 61 -10.22 -2.31 14.14
N SER A 62 -11.23 -1.65 14.67
CA SER A 62 -12.62 -2.07 14.70
C SER A 62 -13.50 -0.87 14.33
N ALA A 63 -14.82 -1.03 14.35
CA ALA A 63 -15.74 0.08 14.07
C ALA A 63 -15.62 1.27 15.08
N GLN A 64 -14.98 1.07 16.24
CA GLN A 64 -14.90 2.08 17.31
C GLN A 64 -13.49 2.62 17.56
N GLN A 65 -12.46 1.90 17.17
CA GLN A 65 -11.08 2.26 17.51
C GLN A 65 -10.09 1.80 16.47
N SER A 66 -8.99 2.52 16.37
CA SER A 66 -7.81 2.13 15.63
C SER A 66 -6.54 2.41 16.43
N THR A 67 -5.57 1.52 16.33
CA THR A 67 -4.29 1.62 17.05
C THR A 67 -3.17 1.13 16.14
N ILE A 68 -2.06 1.84 16.12
CA ILE A 68 -0.87 1.41 15.38
C ILE A 68 -0.09 0.42 16.24
N LEU A 69 0.12 -0.77 15.70
CA LEU A 69 0.93 -1.82 16.28
C LEU A 69 2.30 -1.89 15.60
N VAL A 70 3.25 -2.49 16.28
CA VAL A 70 4.58 -2.79 15.74
C VAL A 70 4.94 -4.25 16.01
N SER A 71 5.45 -4.93 14.98
CA SER A 71 6.09 -6.24 15.08
C SER A 71 7.51 -6.16 14.55
N ARG A 72 8.38 -7.00 15.10
CA ARG A 72 9.78 -7.14 14.66
C ARG A 72 10.07 -8.59 14.35
N ARG A 73 11.07 -8.84 13.51
CA ARG A 73 11.60 -10.19 13.31
C ARG A 73 12.60 -10.53 14.41
N ASP A 74 12.62 -11.79 14.80
CA ASP A 74 13.66 -12.36 15.65
C ASP A 74 14.92 -12.73 14.82
N ASP A 75 15.96 -13.21 15.49
CA ASP A 75 17.21 -13.64 14.85
C ASP A 75 17.02 -14.83 13.88
N ALA A 76 15.93 -15.58 14.03
CA ALA A 76 15.53 -16.66 13.13
C ALA A 76 14.61 -16.18 12.00
N ASN A 77 14.44 -14.87 11.86
CA ASN A 77 13.63 -14.21 10.83
C ASN A 77 12.11 -14.47 10.93
N HIS A 78 11.59 -14.82 12.11
CA HIS A 78 10.15 -14.96 12.37
C HIS A 78 9.57 -13.66 12.93
N TRP A 79 8.35 -13.31 12.54
CA TRP A 79 7.63 -12.19 13.12
C TRP A 79 7.25 -12.49 14.57
N LEU A 80 7.57 -11.58 15.47
CA LEU A 80 7.17 -11.63 16.88
C LEU A 80 5.74 -11.14 17.07
N PRO A 81 5.05 -11.54 18.16
CA PRO A 81 3.75 -10.99 18.51
C PRO A 81 3.77 -9.46 18.52
N PRO A 82 2.80 -8.79 17.86
CA PRO A 82 2.77 -7.34 17.78
C PRO A 82 2.46 -6.70 19.14
N ARG A 83 2.97 -5.50 19.34
CA ARG A 83 2.70 -4.64 20.49
C ARG A 83 2.26 -3.26 20.03
N ILE A 84 1.62 -2.49 20.88
CA ILE A 84 1.25 -1.10 20.59
C ILE A 84 2.53 -0.30 20.34
N ALA A 85 2.56 0.50 19.25
CA ALA A 85 3.66 1.42 18.96
C ALA A 85 3.73 2.52 20.04
N GLY A 86 4.94 2.91 20.45
CA GLY A 86 5.13 3.80 21.60
C GLY A 86 4.51 5.20 21.46
N PHE A 87 4.15 5.61 20.24
CA PHE A 87 3.48 6.89 19.96
C PHE A 87 1.96 6.76 19.75
N SER A 88 1.39 5.55 19.90
CA SER A 88 -0.01 5.25 19.62
C SER A 88 -0.74 4.68 20.83
N GLY A 89 -2.07 4.60 20.74
CA GLY A 89 -2.95 3.97 21.72
C GLY A 89 -3.69 4.92 22.65
N THR A 90 -3.37 6.22 22.64
CA THR A 90 -4.14 7.24 23.39
C THR A 90 -5.31 7.77 22.54
N TRP A 91 -5.14 7.82 21.25
CA TRP A 91 -6.09 8.34 20.27
C TRP A 91 -6.38 7.29 19.21
N ASN A 92 -7.32 7.59 18.30
CA ASN A 92 -7.49 6.78 17.08
C ASN A 92 -6.34 7.08 16.13
N ASP A 93 -5.31 6.24 16.15
CA ASP A 93 -4.14 6.33 15.30
C ASP A 93 -4.21 5.24 14.24
N MET A 94 -4.00 5.59 12.96
CA MET A 94 -4.15 4.67 11.83
C MET A 94 -3.19 5.00 10.68
N GLU A 95 -3.10 4.07 9.73
CA GLU A 95 -2.47 4.26 8.42
C GLU A 95 -1.03 4.80 8.50
N PRO A 96 -0.12 4.10 9.19
CA PRO A 96 1.26 4.52 9.26
C PRO A 96 1.92 4.49 7.87
N ALA A 97 2.78 5.48 7.61
CA ALA A 97 3.61 5.57 6.41
C ALA A 97 5.05 5.92 6.78
N MET A 98 5.98 5.02 6.50
CA MET A 98 7.39 5.20 6.76
C MET A 98 8.05 6.01 5.66
N SER A 99 8.93 6.98 6.02
CA SER A 99 9.82 7.58 5.04
C SER A 99 10.77 6.54 4.47
N PRO A 100 11.11 6.58 3.16
CA PRO A 100 12.00 5.60 2.55
C PRO A 100 13.37 5.46 3.21
N ASP A 101 13.85 6.50 3.88
CA ASP A 101 15.11 6.49 4.65
C ASP A 101 14.94 6.08 6.12
N GLY A 102 13.71 5.83 6.57
CA GLY A 102 13.38 5.40 7.94
C GLY A 102 13.56 6.46 9.02
N ARG A 103 13.78 7.73 8.65
CA ARG A 103 14.02 8.81 9.62
C ARG A 103 12.76 9.30 10.30
N PHE A 104 11.61 9.18 9.65
CA PHE A 104 10.33 9.57 10.22
C PHE A 104 9.19 8.68 9.76
N LEU A 105 8.11 8.72 10.50
CA LEU A 105 6.86 8.07 10.17
C LEU A 105 5.73 9.09 10.25
N VAL A 106 4.88 9.11 9.23
CA VAL A 106 3.65 9.90 9.19
C VAL A 106 2.47 8.98 9.43
N PHE A 107 1.48 9.42 10.18
CA PHE A 107 0.27 8.64 10.46
C PHE A 107 -0.93 9.56 10.65
N ILE A 108 -2.10 8.97 10.62
CA ILE A 108 -3.36 9.67 10.90
C ILE A 108 -3.70 9.55 12.37
N SER A 109 -4.17 10.66 12.95
CA SER A 109 -4.70 10.65 14.30
C SER A 109 -5.88 11.63 14.43
N ASN A 110 -6.85 11.27 15.26
CA ASN A 110 -7.91 12.18 15.69
C ASN A 110 -7.53 13.01 16.93
N ARG A 111 -6.27 12.97 17.36
CA ARG A 111 -5.80 13.77 18.50
C ARG A 111 -5.99 15.25 18.24
N PRO A 112 -6.37 16.03 19.26
CA PRO A 112 -6.50 17.48 19.14
C PRO A 112 -5.13 18.13 19.00
N GLU A 113 -5.13 19.36 18.50
CA GLU A 113 -3.92 20.18 18.37
C GLU A 113 -3.39 20.63 19.74
N ARG A 114 -4.30 20.85 20.69
CA ARG A 114 -3.99 21.31 22.05
C ARG A 114 -4.48 20.29 23.05
N ASP A 115 -3.68 20.05 24.07
CA ASP A 115 -4.09 19.20 25.19
C ASP A 115 -5.36 19.75 25.87
N GLY A 116 -6.30 18.85 26.12
CA GLY A 116 -7.60 19.17 26.73
C GLY A 116 -8.72 19.51 25.74
N ASP A 117 -8.42 19.73 24.46
CA ASP A 117 -9.45 19.87 23.43
C ASP A 117 -10.10 18.50 23.10
N ALA A 118 -11.29 18.56 22.50
CA ALA A 118 -11.99 17.35 22.05
C ALA A 118 -11.26 16.70 20.87
N ALA A 119 -11.41 15.36 20.73
CA ALA A 119 -10.93 14.62 19.59
C ALA A 119 -11.47 15.21 18.27
N VAL A 120 -10.63 15.19 17.25
CA VAL A 120 -10.99 15.68 15.92
C VAL A 120 -12.04 14.77 15.30
N GLU A 121 -13.08 15.37 14.72
CA GLU A 121 -14.14 14.68 13.98
C GLU A 121 -14.01 14.95 12.49
N GLY A 122 -14.26 13.93 11.71
CA GLY A 122 -14.30 14.01 10.26
C GLY A 122 -15.67 13.67 9.70
N PHE A 123 -15.82 13.85 8.40
CA PHE A 123 -17.04 13.52 7.67
C PHE A 123 -16.68 12.79 6.37
N PHE A 124 -17.46 11.78 6.05
CA PHE A 124 -17.40 11.08 4.78
C PHE A 124 -18.83 10.81 4.28
N ASN A 125 -19.15 11.23 3.07
CA ASN A 125 -20.49 11.11 2.48
C ASN A 125 -21.61 11.62 3.41
N GLY A 126 -21.37 12.74 4.12
CA GLY A 126 -22.31 13.33 5.07
C GLY A 126 -22.45 12.58 6.40
N SER A 127 -21.75 11.48 6.59
CA SER A 127 -21.71 10.73 7.84
C SER A 127 -20.52 11.16 8.69
N ARG A 128 -20.77 11.34 9.99
CA ARG A 128 -19.73 11.65 10.98
C ARG A 128 -18.83 10.43 11.18
N GLN A 129 -17.53 10.66 11.17
CA GLN A 129 -16.52 9.63 11.41
C GLN A 129 -15.44 10.17 12.35
N HIS A 130 -14.57 9.29 12.84
CA HIS A 130 -13.34 9.74 13.48
C HIS A 130 -12.57 10.61 12.49
N GLY A 131 -12.28 11.84 12.88
CA GLY A 131 -11.50 12.75 12.07
C GLY A 131 -10.06 12.28 11.94
N GLY A 132 -9.39 12.74 10.92
CA GLY A 132 -8.00 12.45 10.66
C GLY A 132 -7.22 13.68 10.28
N ARG A 133 -6.07 13.87 10.92
CA ARG A 133 -5.01 14.80 10.55
C ARG A 133 -3.69 14.06 10.49
N LEU A 134 -2.79 14.56 9.66
CA LEU A 134 -1.45 14.01 9.51
C LEU A 134 -0.55 14.47 10.65
N TRP A 135 -0.02 13.49 11.38
CA TRP A 135 0.95 13.64 12.45
C TRP A 135 2.25 12.96 12.06
N ARG A 136 3.35 13.42 12.60
CA ARG A 136 4.69 12.90 12.31
C ARG A 136 5.44 12.61 13.59
N VAL A 137 6.20 11.52 13.61
CA VAL A 137 7.20 11.18 14.63
C VAL A 137 8.56 11.02 13.96
N GLU A 138 9.60 11.53 14.63
CA GLU A 138 11.00 11.43 14.21
C GLU A 138 11.66 10.24 14.89
N ARG A 139 12.51 9.52 14.15
CA ARG A 139 13.26 8.42 14.75
C ARG A 139 14.29 8.94 15.76
N ARG A 140 14.33 8.32 16.94
CA ARG A 140 15.25 8.63 18.05
C ARG A 140 15.86 7.32 18.55
N GLY A 141 17.04 6.95 18.03
CA GLY A 141 17.64 5.65 18.30
C GLY A 141 16.70 4.51 17.91
N ASP A 142 16.33 3.66 18.86
CA ASP A 142 15.37 2.55 18.65
C ASP A 142 13.90 2.94 18.87
N GLY A 143 13.64 4.19 19.22
CA GLY A 143 12.30 4.75 19.48
C GLY A 143 11.91 5.89 18.56
N TRP A 144 10.91 6.64 19.00
CA TRP A 144 10.30 7.75 18.28
C TRP A 144 10.18 8.97 19.18
N SER A 145 10.16 10.15 18.59
CA SER A 145 9.79 11.39 19.26
C SER A 145 8.30 11.39 19.67
N GLU A 146 7.89 12.38 20.47
CA GLU A 146 6.49 12.75 20.59
C GLU A 146 5.93 13.13 19.21
N PRO A 147 4.64 12.80 18.96
CA PRO A 147 3.95 13.17 17.73
C PRO A 147 3.84 14.68 17.54
N THR A 148 4.14 15.14 16.35
CA THR A 148 4.02 16.55 15.93
C THR A 148 3.00 16.69 14.82
N LEU A 149 2.05 17.61 14.96
CA LEU A 149 1.07 17.92 13.93
C LEU A 149 1.76 18.54 12.70
N LEU A 150 1.49 18.00 11.50
CA LEU A 150 1.95 18.62 10.26
C LEU A 150 1.24 19.96 9.99
N PRO A 151 1.89 20.89 9.26
CA PRO A 151 1.35 22.25 9.07
C PRO A 151 0.04 22.28 8.27
N ALA A 152 -0.66 23.42 8.34
CA ALA A 152 -1.92 23.65 7.62
C ALA A 152 -1.80 23.60 6.09
N THR A 153 -0.59 23.71 5.53
CA THR A 153 -0.33 23.49 4.10
C THR A 153 -0.59 22.03 3.67
N VAL A 154 -0.55 21.09 4.62
CA VAL A 154 -0.87 19.67 4.47
C VAL A 154 -2.22 19.36 5.10
N ASN A 155 -2.42 19.76 6.36
CA ASN A 155 -3.64 19.54 7.13
C ASN A 155 -4.72 20.58 6.77
N THR A 156 -5.28 20.48 5.56
CA THR A 156 -6.26 21.43 5.03
C THR A 156 -7.69 21.21 5.58
N GLY A 157 -7.90 20.17 6.39
CA GLY A 157 -9.20 19.81 6.97
C GLY A 157 -9.07 18.79 8.10
N THR A 158 -10.18 18.10 8.37
CA THR A 158 -10.27 17.07 9.42
C THR A 158 -10.63 15.68 8.88
N SER A 159 -10.62 15.51 7.55
CA SER A 159 -10.86 14.24 6.86
C SER A 159 -9.71 13.94 5.90
N ILE A 160 -8.50 13.85 6.46
CA ILE A 160 -7.25 13.58 5.75
C ILE A 160 -6.76 12.21 6.17
N TYR A 161 -6.46 11.34 5.18
CA TYR A 161 -6.14 9.93 5.41
C TYR A 161 -5.06 9.43 4.45
N ALA A 162 -4.58 8.22 4.71
CA ALA A 162 -3.72 7.42 3.86
C ALA A 162 -2.44 8.13 3.38
N PRO A 163 -1.54 8.53 4.28
CA PRO A 163 -0.26 9.11 3.88
C PRO A 163 0.62 8.10 3.15
N SER A 164 1.41 8.61 2.20
CA SER A 164 2.53 7.92 1.56
C SER A 164 3.67 8.92 1.37
N VAL A 165 4.91 8.47 1.50
CA VAL A 165 6.10 9.35 1.53
C VAL A 165 7.02 9.02 0.38
N ALA A 166 7.37 10.02 -0.44
CA ALA A 166 8.40 9.92 -1.47
C ALA A 166 9.81 10.11 -0.89
N ALA A 167 10.86 9.76 -1.65
CA ALA A 167 12.25 9.84 -1.18
C ALA A 167 12.72 11.28 -0.87
N ASP A 168 12.14 12.27 -1.54
CA ASP A 168 12.41 13.70 -1.27
C ASP A 168 11.67 14.23 -0.03
N GLY A 169 10.85 13.38 0.61
CA GLY A 169 10.00 13.74 1.75
C GLY A 169 8.63 14.30 1.36
N SER A 170 8.32 14.42 0.07
CA SER A 170 6.99 14.82 -0.40
C SER A 170 5.92 13.83 0.07
N LEU A 171 4.75 14.35 0.43
CA LEU A 171 3.65 13.56 0.94
C LEU A 171 2.55 13.42 -0.11
N TYR A 172 2.04 12.20 -0.21
CA TYR A 172 0.82 11.87 -0.93
C TYR A 172 -0.23 11.43 0.10
N PHE A 173 -1.46 11.84 -0.07
CA PHE A 173 -2.54 11.52 0.86
C PHE A 173 -3.89 11.72 0.19
N MET A 174 -4.97 11.33 0.86
CA MET A 174 -6.32 11.61 0.40
C MET A 174 -7.05 12.56 1.33
N THR A 175 -7.94 13.36 0.76
CA THR A 175 -8.92 14.16 1.48
C THR A 175 -10.19 14.33 0.65
N THR A 176 -11.29 14.72 1.29
CA THR A 176 -12.57 14.93 0.60
C THR A 176 -12.51 16.15 -0.30
N ASP A 177 -12.98 15.99 -1.53
CA ASP A 177 -13.25 17.11 -2.42
C ASP A 177 -14.48 17.89 -1.90
N PRO A 178 -14.35 19.20 -1.67
CA PRO A 178 -15.44 20.00 -1.10
C PRO A 178 -16.68 20.13 -2.00
N HIS A 179 -16.53 19.89 -3.31
CA HIS A 179 -17.62 20.02 -4.27
C HIS A 179 -18.39 18.71 -4.47
N THR A 180 -17.69 17.58 -4.43
CA THR A 180 -18.29 16.26 -4.72
C THR A 180 -18.49 15.40 -3.47
N GLY A 181 -17.81 15.72 -2.37
CA GLY A 181 -17.76 14.90 -1.15
C GLY A 181 -16.99 13.59 -1.30
N LYS A 182 -16.42 13.30 -2.47
CA LYS A 182 -15.62 12.11 -2.72
C LYS A 182 -14.19 12.33 -2.31
N PHE A 183 -13.47 11.26 -2.00
CA PHE A 183 -12.03 11.34 -1.78
C PHE A 183 -11.27 11.56 -3.08
N ARG A 184 -10.27 12.42 -2.99
CA ARG A 184 -9.29 12.69 -4.04
C ARG A 184 -7.88 12.57 -3.48
N LEU A 185 -6.94 12.30 -4.35
CA LEU A 185 -5.52 12.21 -4.03
C LEU A 185 -4.83 13.56 -4.21
N PHE A 186 -3.96 13.87 -3.26
CA PHE A 186 -3.21 15.12 -3.19
C PHE A 186 -1.72 14.84 -3.02
N ARG A 187 -0.89 15.80 -3.45
CA ARG A 187 0.55 15.85 -3.20
C ARG A 187 0.91 17.15 -2.50
N ALA A 188 1.63 17.06 -1.38
CA ALA A 188 2.30 18.19 -0.75
C ALA A 188 3.81 18.04 -0.97
N GLN A 189 4.39 18.91 -1.80
CA GLN A 189 5.81 18.87 -2.10
C GLN A 189 6.62 19.29 -0.89
N SER A 190 7.63 18.49 -0.51
CA SER A 190 8.62 18.85 0.50
C SER A 190 9.55 19.94 -0.06
N ARG A 191 9.73 21.02 0.69
CA ARG A 191 10.62 22.13 0.31
C ARG A 191 11.12 22.88 1.54
N ASP A 192 12.43 23.11 1.59
CA ASP A 192 13.10 23.94 2.62
C ASP A 192 12.73 23.54 4.07
N GLY A 193 12.60 22.22 4.33
CA GLY A 193 12.23 21.69 5.64
C GLY A 193 10.74 21.77 6.00
N GLY A 194 9.89 22.24 5.07
CA GLY A 194 8.45 22.32 5.19
C GLY A 194 7.72 21.69 4.00
N TYR A 195 6.48 22.12 3.78
CA TYR A 195 5.62 21.66 2.68
C TYR A 195 5.00 22.82 1.94
N LEU A 196 5.02 22.79 0.62
CA LEU A 196 4.20 23.65 -0.20
C LEU A 196 2.72 23.27 -0.01
N PRO A 197 1.77 24.19 -0.29
CA PRO A 197 0.34 23.87 -0.25
C PRO A 197 0.01 22.64 -1.08
N ALA A 198 -0.75 21.71 -0.50
CA ALA A 198 -1.14 20.48 -1.16
C ALA A 198 -1.92 20.75 -2.45
N GLN A 199 -1.60 20.01 -3.51
CA GLN A 199 -2.25 20.11 -4.81
C GLN A 199 -2.93 18.79 -5.17
N PRO A 200 -4.14 18.81 -5.74
CA PRO A 200 -4.79 17.59 -6.20
C PRO A 200 -4.01 16.97 -7.36
N LEU A 201 -3.99 15.64 -7.41
CA LEU A 201 -3.40 14.92 -8.54
C LEU A 201 -4.35 14.98 -9.75
N PRO A 202 -3.84 15.24 -10.98
CA PRO A 202 -4.68 15.48 -12.16
C PRO A 202 -5.61 14.33 -12.53
N PHE A 203 -5.17 13.07 -12.34
CA PHE A 203 -5.95 11.87 -12.64
C PHE A 203 -7.01 11.54 -11.59
N SER A 204 -6.99 12.24 -10.45
CA SER A 204 -7.94 12.12 -9.35
C SER A 204 -8.80 13.39 -9.30
N ASP A 205 -9.76 13.47 -10.21
CA ASP A 205 -10.54 14.68 -10.51
C ASP A 205 -11.80 14.84 -9.65
N GLY A 206 -12.11 13.86 -8.77
CA GLY A 206 -13.30 13.86 -7.92
C GLY A 206 -14.55 13.29 -8.59
N THR A 207 -14.47 12.81 -9.84
CA THR A 207 -15.57 12.07 -10.47
C THR A 207 -15.76 10.68 -9.88
N SER A 208 -14.68 10.09 -9.37
CA SER A 208 -14.67 8.84 -8.63
C SER A 208 -14.08 9.05 -7.24
N THR A 209 -14.37 8.15 -6.31
CA THR A 209 -13.64 8.07 -5.04
C THR A 209 -12.29 7.41 -5.32
N ASP A 210 -11.20 8.16 -5.12
CA ASP A 210 -9.83 7.67 -5.19
C ASP A 210 -9.21 7.74 -3.80
N VAL A 211 -8.60 6.64 -3.36
CA VAL A 211 -8.13 6.43 -1.98
C VAL A 211 -6.73 5.83 -1.94
N ASP A 212 -6.08 5.94 -0.80
CA ASP A 212 -4.92 5.15 -0.37
C ASP A 212 -3.72 5.18 -1.34
N PRO A 213 -3.12 6.33 -1.59
CA PRO A 213 -1.98 6.41 -2.49
C PRO A 213 -0.74 5.73 -1.91
N ALA A 214 -0.06 4.89 -2.71
CA ALA A 214 1.25 4.31 -2.43
C ALA A 214 2.23 4.74 -3.52
N VAL A 215 2.97 5.80 -3.27
CA VAL A 215 3.94 6.35 -4.23
C VAL A 215 5.25 5.56 -4.21
N ALA A 216 5.82 5.30 -5.39
CA ALA A 216 7.20 4.83 -5.49
C ALA A 216 8.16 5.89 -4.91
N PRO A 217 9.25 5.49 -4.22
CA PRO A 217 10.18 6.45 -3.63
C PRO A 217 10.70 7.51 -4.59
N ASP A 218 10.93 7.17 -5.86
CA ASP A 218 11.37 8.04 -6.94
C ASP A 218 10.23 8.75 -7.70
N GLU A 219 8.99 8.60 -7.23
CA GLU A 219 7.78 9.10 -7.87
C GLU A 219 7.55 8.59 -9.31
N SER A 220 8.18 7.49 -9.72
CA SER A 220 8.05 6.94 -11.09
C SER A 220 6.67 6.32 -11.37
N PHE A 221 5.97 5.87 -10.33
CA PHE A 221 4.58 5.39 -10.37
C PHE A 221 3.90 5.57 -9.02
N LEU A 222 2.58 5.44 -9.03
CA LEU A 222 1.75 5.46 -7.83
C LEU A 222 0.67 4.39 -7.97
N VAL A 223 0.53 3.52 -6.95
CA VAL A 223 -0.58 2.58 -6.81
C VAL A 223 -1.62 3.20 -5.89
N PHE A 224 -2.91 3.03 -6.20
CA PHE A 224 -3.99 3.60 -5.39
C PHE A 224 -5.28 2.80 -5.53
N GLY A 225 -6.18 2.93 -4.55
CA GLY A 225 -7.53 2.39 -4.61
C GLY A 225 -8.48 3.33 -5.35
N SER A 226 -9.42 2.79 -6.11
CA SER A 226 -10.43 3.59 -6.80
C SER A 226 -11.76 2.87 -6.98
N GLY A 227 -12.84 3.58 -6.76
CA GLY A 227 -14.21 3.14 -7.05
C GLY A 227 -14.68 3.51 -8.46
N ARG A 228 -13.77 3.68 -9.45
CA ARG A 228 -14.11 4.09 -10.81
C ARG A 228 -14.76 3.02 -11.67
N LEU A 229 -14.73 1.76 -11.26
CA LEU A 229 -15.42 0.67 -11.95
C LEU A 229 -16.80 0.43 -11.34
N PRO A 230 -17.90 0.65 -12.08
CA PRO A 230 -19.24 0.45 -11.55
C PRO A 230 -19.51 -1.00 -11.12
N GLY A 231 -20.22 -1.16 -9.99
CA GLY A 231 -20.61 -2.49 -9.48
C GLY A 231 -19.49 -3.28 -8.81
N ARG A 232 -18.32 -2.67 -8.64
CA ARG A 232 -17.19 -3.19 -7.85
C ARG A 232 -16.99 -2.33 -6.60
N GLY A 233 -16.28 -2.87 -5.61
CA GLY A 233 -15.81 -2.09 -4.46
C GLY A 233 -14.67 -1.15 -4.86
N ILE A 234 -13.73 -0.97 -3.97
CA ILE A 234 -12.46 -0.30 -4.29
C ILE A 234 -11.53 -1.32 -4.93
N ASP A 235 -11.07 -1.04 -6.13
CA ASP A 235 -10.06 -1.80 -6.86
C ASP A 235 -8.74 -1.04 -6.90
N LEU A 236 -7.61 -1.75 -6.98
CA LEU A 236 -6.28 -1.15 -7.11
C LEU A 236 -5.96 -0.83 -8.57
N PHE A 237 -5.45 0.37 -8.76
CA PHE A 237 -4.94 0.92 -10.02
C PHE A 237 -3.49 1.36 -9.86
N VAL A 238 -2.78 1.46 -10.97
CA VAL A 238 -1.47 2.10 -11.04
C VAL A 238 -1.51 3.24 -12.05
N VAL A 239 -0.78 4.30 -11.76
CA VAL A 239 -0.51 5.40 -12.70
C VAL A 239 0.99 5.63 -12.79
N PHE A 240 1.48 5.90 -13.99
CA PHE A 240 2.90 6.14 -14.24
C PHE A 240 3.21 7.62 -14.40
N ARG A 241 4.44 8.01 -14.03
CA ARG A 241 4.94 9.35 -14.32
C ARG A 241 5.19 9.49 -15.82
N GLU A 242 4.66 10.56 -16.42
CA GLU A 242 4.85 10.93 -17.80
C GLU A 242 5.40 12.36 -17.90
N GLY A 243 6.68 12.48 -18.14
CA GLY A 243 7.36 13.78 -18.09
C GLY A 243 7.15 14.47 -16.75
N ALA A 244 6.58 15.68 -16.77
CA ALA A 244 6.27 16.45 -15.55
C ALA A 244 4.91 16.08 -14.92
N GLY A 245 4.09 15.25 -15.59
CA GLY A 245 2.72 14.89 -15.17
C GLY A 245 2.56 13.42 -14.80
N TRP A 246 1.30 12.99 -14.74
CA TRP A 246 0.88 11.63 -14.53
C TRP A 246 0.03 11.16 -15.72
N GLY A 247 0.24 9.91 -16.15
CA GLY A 247 -0.54 9.28 -17.20
C GLY A 247 -1.95 8.88 -16.77
N GLN A 248 -2.56 7.97 -17.56
CA GLN A 248 -3.88 7.44 -17.24
C GLN A 248 -3.77 6.26 -16.24
N PRO A 249 -4.71 6.15 -15.28
CA PRO A 249 -4.75 5.00 -14.39
C PRO A 249 -5.03 3.69 -15.11
N VAL A 250 -4.23 2.65 -14.81
CA VAL A 250 -4.34 1.29 -15.33
C VAL A 250 -4.79 0.36 -14.20
N HIS A 251 -5.84 -0.42 -14.42
CA HIS A 251 -6.34 -1.41 -13.47
C HIS A 251 -5.34 -2.56 -13.27
N LEU A 252 -5.06 -2.95 -12.03
CA LEU A 252 -4.05 -3.98 -11.73
C LEU A 252 -4.47 -5.42 -12.04
N GLY A 253 -5.70 -5.62 -12.51
CA GLY A 253 -6.22 -6.93 -12.92
C GLY A 253 -6.95 -7.67 -11.81
N ASN A 254 -7.69 -8.71 -12.20
CA ASN A 254 -8.53 -9.49 -11.28
C ASN A 254 -7.75 -10.49 -10.42
N ASP A 255 -6.46 -10.71 -10.69
CA ASP A 255 -5.59 -11.51 -9.83
C ASP A 255 -5.32 -10.80 -8.49
N VAL A 256 -5.25 -9.46 -8.54
CA VAL A 256 -5.04 -8.60 -7.38
C VAL A 256 -6.37 -8.12 -6.80
N ASN A 257 -7.28 -7.71 -7.69
CA ASN A 257 -8.57 -7.15 -7.31
C ASN A 257 -9.65 -8.25 -7.24
N THR A 258 -10.43 -8.26 -6.18
CA THR A 258 -11.56 -9.19 -5.99
C THR A 258 -12.90 -8.50 -6.31
N THR A 259 -14.01 -9.15 -5.98
CA THR A 259 -15.35 -8.52 -6.02
C THR A 259 -15.68 -7.77 -4.72
N LYS A 260 -14.74 -7.77 -3.76
CA LYS A 260 -14.79 -7.03 -2.48
C LYS A 260 -13.93 -5.79 -2.58
N SER A 261 -13.66 -5.15 -1.44
CA SER A 261 -12.70 -4.05 -1.40
C SER A 261 -11.28 -4.57 -1.30
N ASP A 262 -10.42 -4.07 -2.19
CA ASP A 262 -8.97 -4.23 -2.17
C ASP A 262 -8.35 -2.82 -2.14
N ALA A 263 -7.75 -2.44 -1.02
CA ALA A 263 -7.39 -1.05 -0.71
C ALA A 263 -6.05 -0.97 0.02
N GLU A 264 -5.67 0.23 0.46
CA GLU A 264 -4.50 0.52 1.27
C GLU A 264 -3.21 -0.13 0.74
N PRO A 265 -2.87 0.06 -0.56
CA PRO A 265 -1.62 -0.47 -1.10
C PRO A 265 -0.43 0.11 -0.35
N ARG A 266 0.62 -0.71 -0.18
CA ARG A 266 1.92 -0.29 0.37
C ARG A 266 3.04 -0.99 -0.37
N LEU A 267 4.14 -0.31 -0.57
CA LEU A 267 5.33 -0.88 -1.22
C LEU A 267 6.31 -1.36 -0.16
N SER A 268 6.95 -2.52 -0.41
CA SER A 268 8.08 -2.94 0.41
C SER A 268 9.27 -1.99 0.25
N PRO A 269 10.15 -1.86 1.26
CA PRO A 269 11.33 -1.00 1.18
C PRO A 269 12.27 -1.33 0.01
N ASP A 270 12.35 -2.61 -0.37
CA ASP A 270 13.16 -3.08 -1.51
C ASP A 270 12.48 -2.92 -2.88
N GLY A 271 11.24 -2.42 -2.92
CA GLY A 271 10.46 -2.22 -4.14
C GLY A 271 10.03 -3.51 -4.84
N ARG A 272 10.06 -4.67 -4.17
CA ARG A 272 9.75 -5.96 -4.79
C ARG A 272 8.35 -6.47 -4.54
N THR A 273 7.70 -5.99 -3.49
CA THR A 273 6.42 -6.48 -3.01
C THR A 273 5.39 -5.35 -2.93
N LEU A 274 4.20 -5.62 -3.44
CA LEU A 274 3.01 -4.83 -3.14
C LEU A 274 2.24 -5.51 -2.02
N TYR A 275 2.03 -4.80 -0.92
CA TYR A 275 1.09 -5.15 0.13
C TYR A 275 -0.24 -4.46 -0.14
N LEU A 276 -1.33 -5.09 0.27
CA LEU A 276 -2.68 -4.52 0.17
C LEU A 276 -3.53 -5.03 1.33
N SER A 277 -4.52 -4.25 1.71
CA SER A 277 -5.56 -4.65 2.65
C SER A 277 -6.76 -5.17 1.87
N SER A 278 -7.25 -6.35 2.20
CA SER A 278 -8.33 -7.01 1.44
C SER A 278 -9.26 -7.80 2.35
N GLU A 279 -10.55 -7.75 2.04
CA GLU A 279 -11.61 -8.57 2.65
C GLU A 279 -11.70 -9.99 2.05
N ARG A 280 -10.74 -10.38 1.22
CA ARG A 280 -10.72 -11.71 0.61
C ARG A 280 -10.62 -12.80 1.65
N MET A 281 -11.26 -13.93 1.37
CA MET A 281 -11.24 -15.12 2.20
C MET A 281 -10.74 -16.31 1.40
N VAL A 282 -10.19 -17.29 2.10
CA VAL A 282 -9.86 -18.58 1.50
C VAL A 282 -11.15 -19.35 1.16
N PRO A 283 -11.34 -19.78 -0.09
CA PRO A 283 -12.55 -20.53 -0.46
C PRO A 283 -12.72 -21.80 0.36
N VAL A 284 -13.97 -22.06 0.79
CA VAL A 284 -14.36 -23.31 1.45
C VAL A 284 -15.10 -24.19 0.45
N HIS A 285 -14.66 -25.42 0.29
CA HIS A 285 -15.27 -26.38 -0.61
C HIS A 285 -16.07 -27.45 0.13
N PHE A 286 -17.22 -27.80 -0.38
CA PHE A 286 -18.13 -28.83 0.18
C PHE A 286 -18.28 -30.00 -0.79
N PRO A 287 -18.44 -31.26 -0.31
CA PRO A 287 -18.41 -31.66 1.11
C PRO A 287 -16.99 -31.60 1.69
N ARG A 288 -16.87 -31.40 3.00
CA ARG A 288 -15.59 -31.38 3.72
C ARG A 288 -15.58 -32.39 4.88
N THR A 289 -14.42 -32.89 5.24
CA THR A 289 -14.24 -33.77 6.39
C THR A 289 -14.34 -32.99 7.71
N PRO A 290 -14.60 -33.67 8.87
CA PRO A 290 -14.56 -33.00 10.17
C PRO A 290 -13.22 -32.28 10.47
N ALA A 291 -12.10 -32.87 10.04
CA ALA A 291 -10.78 -32.24 10.19
C ALA A 291 -10.64 -30.95 9.38
N GLN A 292 -11.10 -30.94 8.14
CA GLN A 292 -11.15 -29.73 7.32
C GLN A 292 -12.09 -28.67 7.94
N ALA A 293 -13.24 -29.09 8.45
CA ALA A 293 -14.16 -28.18 9.12
C ALA A 293 -13.53 -27.54 10.36
N ALA A 294 -12.79 -28.31 11.17
CA ALA A 294 -12.07 -27.78 12.33
C ALA A 294 -10.96 -26.80 11.93
N ALA A 295 -10.21 -27.10 10.86
CA ALA A 295 -9.18 -26.21 10.33
C ALA A 295 -9.78 -24.91 9.80
N ASP A 296 -10.90 -24.96 9.08
CA ASP A 296 -11.60 -23.76 8.58
C ASP A 296 -12.11 -22.89 9.73
N VAL A 297 -12.67 -23.48 10.80
CA VAL A 297 -13.09 -22.73 12.00
C VAL A 297 -11.90 -22.08 12.69
N ALA A 298 -10.81 -22.80 12.87
CA ALA A 298 -9.57 -22.25 13.48
C ALA A 298 -9.03 -21.07 12.66
N ARG A 299 -9.00 -21.18 11.33
CA ARG A 299 -8.57 -20.12 10.41
C ARG A 299 -9.51 -18.90 10.49
N MET A 300 -10.81 -19.10 10.49
CA MET A 300 -11.82 -18.06 10.63
C MET A 300 -11.66 -17.28 11.96
N GLN A 301 -11.37 -17.97 13.06
CA GLN A 301 -11.13 -17.34 14.35
C GLN A 301 -9.79 -16.59 14.42
N ALA A 302 -8.80 -17.03 13.65
CA ALA A 302 -7.47 -16.43 13.64
C ALA A 302 -7.38 -15.18 12.75
N TRP A 303 -7.94 -15.22 11.51
CA TRP A 303 -7.78 -14.12 10.55
C TRP A 303 -8.76 -14.16 9.36
N ASP A 304 -9.21 -15.33 8.90
CA ASP A 304 -9.98 -15.52 7.64
C ASP A 304 -11.49 -15.38 7.90
N ASN A 305 -11.93 -14.19 8.29
CA ASN A 305 -13.29 -13.90 8.77
C ASN A 305 -14.01 -12.79 7.98
N GLY A 306 -13.41 -12.31 6.87
CA GLY A 306 -13.97 -11.25 6.04
C GLY A 306 -13.62 -9.83 6.52
N ASN A 307 -12.85 -9.68 7.59
CA ASN A 307 -12.23 -8.42 7.94
C ASN A 307 -11.02 -8.14 7.01
N TYR A 308 -10.58 -6.89 6.95
CA TYR A 308 -9.33 -6.57 6.27
C TYR A 308 -8.17 -7.31 6.88
N ASN A 309 -7.40 -7.97 6.03
CA ASN A 309 -6.11 -8.55 6.34
C ASN A 309 -5.08 -8.03 5.36
N VAL A 310 -3.82 -8.04 5.77
CA VAL A 310 -2.70 -7.67 4.91
C VAL A 310 -2.37 -8.84 4.00
N TRP A 311 -2.42 -8.61 2.70
CA TRP A 311 -2.02 -9.55 1.65
C TRP A 311 -0.82 -9.00 0.91
N HIS A 312 -0.08 -9.83 0.20
CA HIS A 312 1.05 -9.39 -0.59
C HIS A 312 1.21 -10.17 -1.90
N VAL A 313 1.80 -9.49 -2.88
CA VAL A 313 2.11 -10.03 -4.21
C VAL A 313 3.46 -9.50 -4.71
N PRO A 314 4.15 -10.21 -5.61
CA PRO A 314 5.30 -9.65 -6.32
C PRO A 314 4.91 -8.41 -7.13
N LEU A 315 5.63 -7.30 -6.95
CA LEU A 315 5.32 -6.02 -7.61
C LEU A 315 5.75 -6.00 -9.08
N ALA A 316 6.94 -6.51 -9.40
CA ALA A 316 7.53 -6.39 -10.74
C ALA A 316 6.64 -6.93 -11.88
N PRO A 317 6.02 -8.13 -11.79
CA PRO A 317 5.14 -8.62 -12.84
C PRO A 317 3.86 -7.79 -13.00
N LEU A 318 3.34 -7.20 -11.90
CA LEU A 318 2.19 -6.28 -11.95
C LEU A 318 2.52 -5.01 -12.75
N ILE A 319 3.63 -4.37 -12.43
CA ILE A 319 4.09 -3.15 -13.11
C ILE A 319 4.42 -3.43 -14.57
N ALA A 320 5.06 -4.56 -14.88
CA ALA A 320 5.36 -4.93 -16.27
C ALA A 320 4.09 -5.13 -17.11
N ARG A 321 3.09 -5.82 -16.55
CA ARG A 321 1.77 -6.02 -17.19
C ARG A 321 1.04 -4.70 -17.41
N ALA A 322 1.02 -3.85 -16.38
CA ALA A 322 0.35 -2.55 -16.46
C ALA A 322 1.00 -1.63 -17.52
N ARG A 323 2.34 -1.65 -17.66
CA ARG A 323 3.05 -0.89 -18.70
C ARG A 323 2.75 -1.38 -20.13
N GLN A 324 2.39 -2.65 -20.32
CA GLN A 324 1.99 -3.18 -21.63
C GLN A 324 0.54 -2.81 -22.00
N ALA A 325 -0.29 -2.52 -20.99
CA ALA A 325 -1.69 -2.11 -21.18
C ALA A 325 -1.87 -0.59 -21.30
N HIS A 326 -0.80 0.18 -21.01
CA HIS A 326 -0.72 1.62 -21.08
C HIS A 326 -0.27 2.06 -22.47
#